data_852fb29591e80f7eb5af82a311e2c585
#
_entry.id   852fb29591e80f7eb5af82a311e2c585
#
_cell.length_a   1.000
_cell.length_b   1.000
_cell.length_c   1.000
_cell.angle_alpha   90.00
_cell.angle_beta   90.00
_cell.angle_gamma   90.00
#
_symmetry.space_group_name_H-M   'P 1'
#
loop_
_entity.id
_entity.type
_entity.pdbx_description
1 polymer ?
#
loop_
_entity_poly.entity_id
_entity_poly.type
_entity_poly.pdbx_seq_one_letter_code
_entity_poly.pdbx_strand_id
1 'polypeptide(L)'
;MLHAVSNVTRAVLLSGAAIAGLVPPSSAADGKAETYLAVWASDKETDDHHLDPDFLAIIDADPRSPTYGKVVNTAALESVPNANLLDELGLASGVASDVLNEAHHMNHDPITVYGRQYLFPAGLMSANIFRCDVTDPLHIPTCPLVTTSTQVKKFAGIDDIVQLPNNHLLVTYLGAKDLTTPGGLVEIDVEGNVVHEYDAAQAGGPTRYMPSVRGVTDTGLLAHPHGMDFRPDLGVVVTSDYADPSSIATNTAPWNPDQDLGTTVRVWDVSHLDAGPQKIVQVPAGASIEPNRVQNAPEGLMEVGLTHLHRHKGAFTASMQGGTLFYSPDITAPSPVFREVYDVGPGAGASLFIVTADDWYLILPVAGILSPGDPNYDRDYQGEHSRRLVALDIQRLLAAGPRIECDAPRVVMGPDGFTKKILGHNNGAPDCPVEAGSLNLDSEGNFASHGGPHFIAVDHESRRIAAANYFVQLTPFGLPGTMSGGDDRVCMAWLTPAGELIRDERFKDELTGQPCVALDRPTSYLWPNRGRTGAAKPHMLAFINLPDETGSEERGDDQ
;
A
#
# COMPACT_ATOMS: atom_id res chain seq x y z
N MET A 1 33.56 48.73 54.84
CA MET A 1 33.51 49.20 53.44
C MET A 1 32.41 48.45 52.75
N LEU A 2 31.30 49.09 52.55
CA LEU A 2 30.12 48.55 51.89
C LEU A 2 30.34 48.50 50.36
N HIS A 3 29.98 47.39 49.70
CA HIS A 3 29.71 47.43 48.30
C HIS A 3 28.30 46.83 48.05
N ALA A 4 27.49 47.74 47.48
CA ALA A 4 26.12 47.48 47.11
C ALA A 4 26.07 46.53 45.89
N VAL A 5 25.17 45.50 45.96
CA VAL A 5 24.81 44.63 44.83
C VAL A 5 23.47 45.13 44.29
N SER A 6 23.50 45.57 43.04
CA SER A 6 22.34 46.04 42.29
C SER A 6 21.59 44.83 41.73
N ASN A 7 20.33 44.68 42.17
CA ASN A 7 19.38 43.71 41.58
C ASN A 7 18.77 44.30 40.30
N VAL A 8 19.05 43.71 39.17
CA VAL A 8 18.35 43.96 37.91
C VAL A 8 17.28 42.89 37.72
N THR A 9 16.05 43.26 37.99
CA THR A 9 14.87 42.44 37.69
C THR A 9 14.58 42.51 36.18
N ARG A 10 14.82 41.43 35.46
CA ARG A 10 14.36 41.30 34.09
C ARG A 10 12.90 40.83 34.10
N ALA A 11 11.99 41.70 33.66
CA ALA A 11 10.62 41.35 33.35
C ALA A 11 10.62 40.51 32.04
N VAL A 12 10.20 39.26 32.14
CA VAL A 12 9.90 38.39 30.97
C VAL A 12 8.49 38.74 30.52
N LEU A 13 8.38 39.44 29.41
CA LEU A 13 7.13 39.61 28.68
C LEU A 13 6.81 38.28 27.95
N LEU A 14 5.89 37.51 28.51
CA LEU A 14 5.22 36.42 27.82
C LEU A 14 4.27 37.03 26.78
N SER A 15 4.72 37.12 25.53
CA SER A 15 3.83 37.31 24.39
C SER A 15 3.08 36.01 24.11
N GLY A 16 1.84 35.93 24.59
CA GLY A 16 0.91 34.90 24.18
C GLY A 16 0.59 35.05 22.69
N ALA A 17 1.22 34.25 21.85
CA ALA A 17 0.75 34.07 20.51
C ALA A 17 -0.54 33.21 20.59
N ALA A 18 -1.67 33.84 20.34
CA ALA A 18 -2.92 33.15 20.09
C ALA A 18 -2.70 32.30 18.84
N ILE A 19 -2.73 30.98 18.99
CA ILE A 19 -2.86 30.08 17.90
C ILE A 19 -4.28 30.30 17.34
N ALA A 20 -4.38 31.21 16.36
CA ALA A 20 -5.56 31.28 15.52
C ALA A 20 -5.62 29.95 14.78
N GLY A 21 -6.60 29.12 15.15
CA GLY A 21 -6.87 27.90 14.40
C GLY A 21 -6.98 28.26 12.92
N LEU A 22 -6.12 27.67 12.11
CA LEU A 22 -6.26 27.68 10.66
C LEU A 22 -7.55 26.93 10.34
N VAL A 23 -8.68 27.66 10.39
CA VAL A 23 -9.87 27.24 9.69
C VAL A 23 -9.49 27.33 8.21
N PRO A 24 -9.50 26.23 7.45
CA PRO A 24 -9.28 26.32 6.01
C PRO A 24 -10.28 27.34 5.46
N PRO A 25 -9.89 28.15 4.48
CA PRO A 25 -10.78 29.16 3.93
C PRO A 25 -12.05 28.47 3.46
N SER A 26 -13.20 28.89 3.98
CA SER A 26 -14.50 28.55 3.40
C SER A 26 -14.55 29.23 2.04
N SER A 27 -14.11 28.54 0.99
CA SER A 27 -14.33 29.01 -0.37
C SER A 27 -15.81 28.92 -0.68
N ALA A 28 -16.35 30.04 -1.15
CA ALA A 28 -17.70 30.14 -1.66
C ALA A 28 -17.98 29.04 -2.68
N ALA A 29 -19.23 28.60 -2.70
CA ALA A 29 -19.78 27.62 -3.61
C ALA A 29 -19.62 28.06 -5.09
N ASP A 30 -18.46 27.79 -5.65
CA ASP A 30 -18.26 27.72 -7.09
C ASP A 30 -18.09 26.23 -7.44
N GLY A 31 -18.88 25.72 -8.38
CA GLY A 31 -19.07 24.33 -8.75
C GLY A 31 -17.77 23.53 -8.87
N LYS A 32 -17.26 23.06 -7.75
CA LYS A 32 -16.11 22.17 -7.69
C LYS A 32 -16.56 20.72 -7.71
N ALA A 33 -15.76 19.93 -8.41
CA ALA A 33 -15.92 18.49 -8.54
C ALA A 33 -16.27 17.80 -7.22
N GLU A 34 -17.26 16.93 -7.24
CA GLU A 34 -17.54 16.03 -6.11
C GLU A 34 -16.44 14.95 -6.04
N THR A 35 -16.03 14.62 -4.84
CA THR A 35 -15.00 13.61 -4.62
C THR A 35 -15.53 12.46 -3.79
N TYR A 36 -15.33 11.26 -4.27
CA TYR A 36 -15.64 10.02 -3.57
C TYR A 36 -14.38 9.20 -3.34
N LEU A 37 -14.44 8.27 -2.40
CA LEU A 37 -13.38 7.29 -2.14
C LEU A 37 -13.97 5.89 -2.34
N ALA A 38 -13.45 5.17 -3.33
CA ALA A 38 -13.70 3.77 -3.51
C ALA A 38 -12.82 2.94 -2.57
N VAL A 39 -13.42 1.94 -1.95
CA VAL A 39 -12.74 1.00 -1.05
C VAL A 39 -13.02 -0.41 -1.52
N TRP A 40 -12.00 -1.12 -1.96
CA TRP A 40 -12.10 -2.55 -2.24
C TRP A 40 -12.14 -3.31 -0.91
N ALA A 41 -13.22 -4.00 -0.63
CA ALA A 41 -13.49 -4.60 0.67
C ALA A 41 -13.89 -6.07 0.56
N SER A 42 -13.24 -6.91 1.36
CA SER A 42 -13.65 -8.30 1.58
C SER A 42 -14.58 -8.43 2.76
N ASP A 43 -15.40 -9.47 2.72
CA ASP A 43 -16.13 -9.95 3.89
C ASP A 43 -15.21 -10.40 5.03
N LYS A 44 -15.66 -10.24 6.26
CA LYS A 44 -14.94 -10.68 7.45
C LYS A 44 -15.59 -11.96 7.99
N GLU A 45 -15.23 -13.09 7.43
CA GLU A 45 -15.85 -14.40 7.63
C GLU A 45 -15.91 -14.86 9.11
N THR A 46 -15.18 -14.19 9.97
CA THR A 46 -15.12 -14.52 11.40
C THR A 46 -16.21 -13.87 12.25
N ASP A 47 -16.97 -12.92 11.70
CA ASP A 47 -17.99 -12.19 12.46
C ASP A 47 -19.26 -13.01 12.69
N ASP A 48 -19.76 -13.71 11.68
CA ASP A 48 -20.98 -14.51 11.74
C ASP A 48 -20.84 -15.95 11.20
N HIS A 49 -19.65 -16.32 10.73
CA HIS A 49 -19.34 -17.63 10.12
C HIS A 49 -20.05 -17.91 8.79
N HIS A 50 -20.47 -16.87 8.09
CA HIS A 50 -20.99 -16.94 6.74
C HIS A 50 -19.97 -16.35 5.75
N LEU A 51 -19.94 -16.91 4.55
CA LEU A 51 -19.19 -16.38 3.43
C LEU A 51 -20.08 -15.41 2.66
N ASP A 52 -19.97 -14.15 3.01
CA ASP A 52 -20.70 -13.10 2.32
C ASP A 52 -19.91 -12.56 1.11
N PRO A 53 -20.60 -12.07 0.08
CA PRO A 53 -19.92 -11.52 -1.09
C PRO A 53 -19.07 -10.30 -0.75
N ASP A 54 -17.85 -10.25 -1.31
CA ASP A 54 -17.00 -9.07 -1.33
C ASP A 54 -17.63 -7.94 -2.16
N PHE A 55 -17.18 -6.71 -2.00
CA PHE A 55 -17.82 -5.56 -2.63
C PHE A 55 -16.92 -4.33 -2.75
N LEU A 56 -17.28 -3.41 -3.63
CA LEU A 56 -16.68 -2.08 -3.67
C LEU A 56 -17.56 -1.12 -2.85
N ALA A 57 -17.02 -0.58 -1.76
CA ALA A 57 -17.70 0.47 -0.99
C ALA A 57 -17.33 1.85 -1.53
N ILE A 58 -18.30 2.78 -1.51
CA ILE A 58 -18.13 4.17 -1.89
C ILE A 58 -18.38 5.05 -0.68
N ILE A 59 -17.37 5.79 -0.27
CA ILE A 59 -17.44 6.76 0.82
C ILE A 59 -17.46 8.17 0.23
N ASP A 60 -18.37 9.01 0.73
CA ASP A 60 -18.35 10.43 0.38
C ASP A 60 -17.08 11.07 0.95
N ALA A 61 -16.21 11.51 0.06
CA ALA A 61 -14.92 12.11 0.38
C ALA A 61 -14.86 13.62 0.07
N ASP A 62 -15.99 14.27 -0.25
CA ASP A 62 -16.03 15.72 -0.39
C ASP A 62 -16.18 16.40 0.98
N PRO A 63 -15.15 17.12 1.47
CA PRO A 63 -15.21 17.75 2.79
C PRO A 63 -16.27 18.87 2.92
N ARG A 64 -16.94 19.25 1.82
CA ARG A 64 -18.05 20.22 1.80
C ARG A 64 -19.41 19.52 1.93
N SER A 65 -19.46 18.23 1.66
CA SER A 65 -20.68 17.45 1.68
C SER A 65 -21.21 17.24 3.11
N PRO A 66 -22.54 17.25 3.31
CA PRO A 66 -23.14 16.89 4.59
C PRO A 66 -23.02 15.39 4.91
N THR A 67 -22.66 14.58 3.93
CA THR A 67 -22.45 13.12 4.06
C THR A 67 -20.98 12.74 4.09
N TYR A 68 -20.07 13.71 4.25
CA TYR A 68 -18.63 13.48 4.33
C TYR A 68 -18.26 12.41 5.36
N GLY A 69 -17.55 11.37 4.92
CA GLY A 69 -17.19 10.21 5.74
C GLY A 69 -18.26 9.13 5.83
N LYS A 70 -19.40 9.25 5.14
CA LYS A 70 -20.41 8.19 5.10
C LYS A 70 -20.19 7.23 3.93
N VAL A 71 -20.48 5.96 4.16
CA VAL A 71 -20.62 5.00 3.06
C VAL A 71 -21.94 5.30 2.36
N VAL A 72 -21.89 5.83 1.16
CA VAL A 72 -23.05 6.29 0.39
C VAL A 72 -23.55 5.27 -0.62
N ASN A 73 -22.69 4.32 -1.01
CA ASN A 73 -23.04 3.24 -1.93
C ASN A 73 -22.16 2.02 -1.69
N THR A 74 -22.62 0.85 -2.13
CA THR A 74 -21.80 -0.35 -2.32
C THR A 74 -22.16 -0.99 -3.65
N ALA A 75 -21.16 -1.44 -4.41
CA ALA A 75 -21.36 -2.17 -5.66
C ALA A 75 -21.11 -3.66 -5.44
N ALA A 76 -22.08 -4.48 -5.83
CA ALA A 76 -21.96 -5.92 -5.80
C ALA A 76 -21.06 -6.42 -6.93
N LEU A 77 -20.37 -7.54 -6.71
CA LEU A 77 -19.65 -8.27 -7.73
C LEU A 77 -20.55 -9.30 -8.41
N GLU A 78 -20.23 -9.65 -9.65
CA GLU A 78 -20.90 -10.75 -10.35
C GLU A 78 -20.55 -12.09 -9.72
N SER A 79 -21.58 -12.85 -9.32
CA SER A 79 -21.45 -14.16 -8.71
C SER A 79 -21.49 -15.25 -9.77
N VAL A 80 -20.35 -15.83 -10.10
CA VAL A 80 -20.22 -16.95 -11.06
C VAL A 80 -19.79 -18.19 -10.28
N PRO A 81 -20.61 -19.27 -10.27
CA PRO A 81 -20.30 -20.49 -9.54
C PRO A 81 -18.99 -21.14 -10.04
N ASN A 82 -18.16 -21.60 -9.11
CA ASN A 82 -16.88 -22.29 -9.37
C ASN A 82 -15.89 -21.47 -10.22
N ALA A 83 -15.98 -20.16 -10.22
CA ALA A 83 -15.04 -19.27 -10.89
C ALA A 83 -14.05 -18.69 -9.87
N ASN A 84 -13.20 -19.54 -9.30
CA ASN A 84 -12.27 -19.18 -8.25
C ASN A 84 -11.03 -20.10 -8.28
N LEU A 85 -9.85 -19.55 -8.14
CA LEU A 85 -8.60 -20.31 -8.10
C LEU A 85 -8.59 -21.37 -6.98
N LEU A 86 -9.22 -21.07 -5.85
CA LEU A 86 -9.28 -22.01 -4.72
C LEU A 86 -10.00 -23.30 -5.06
N ASP A 87 -11.05 -23.24 -5.88
CA ASP A 87 -11.72 -24.44 -6.44
C ASP A 87 -10.77 -25.21 -7.36
N GLU A 88 -10.04 -24.52 -8.22
CA GLU A 88 -9.10 -25.13 -9.16
C GLU A 88 -7.95 -25.85 -8.43
N LEU A 89 -7.49 -25.31 -7.32
CA LEU A 89 -6.44 -25.89 -6.48
C LEU A 89 -6.96 -26.95 -5.50
N GLY A 90 -8.28 -27.13 -5.40
CA GLY A 90 -8.91 -28.04 -4.44
C GLY A 90 -8.80 -27.58 -2.98
N LEU A 91 -8.54 -26.30 -2.76
CA LEU A 91 -8.45 -25.70 -1.42
C LEU A 91 -9.83 -25.32 -0.85
N ALA A 92 -10.76 -24.99 -1.73
CA ALA A 92 -12.16 -24.77 -1.38
C ALA A 92 -13.04 -25.38 -2.47
N SER A 93 -14.29 -25.74 -2.17
CA SER A 93 -15.20 -26.38 -3.10
C SER A 93 -16.51 -25.59 -3.23
N GLY A 94 -16.93 -25.32 -4.45
CA GLY A 94 -18.18 -24.65 -4.75
C GLY A 94 -18.15 -23.15 -4.50
N VAL A 95 -16.98 -22.53 -4.46
CA VAL A 95 -16.82 -21.10 -4.20
C VAL A 95 -17.19 -20.30 -5.45
N ALA A 96 -18.06 -19.32 -5.26
CA ALA A 96 -18.40 -18.37 -6.33
C ALA A 96 -17.37 -17.25 -6.43
N SER A 97 -17.36 -16.55 -7.58
CA SER A 97 -16.38 -15.49 -7.87
C SER A 97 -16.42 -14.30 -6.93
N ASP A 98 -17.55 -14.05 -6.31
CA ASP A 98 -17.81 -12.88 -5.46
C ASP A 98 -17.48 -13.08 -3.97
N VAL A 99 -16.94 -14.25 -3.59
CA VAL A 99 -16.56 -14.57 -2.21
C VAL A 99 -15.11 -15.06 -2.14
N LEU A 100 -14.48 -14.93 -0.97
CA LEU A 100 -13.11 -15.37 -0.69
C LEU A 100 -12.06 -14.80 -1.68
N ASN A 101 -12.29 -13.60 -2.20
CA ASN A 101 -11.29 -12.96 -3.04
C ASN A 101 -10.04 -12.58 -2.24
N GLU A 102 -10.18 -12.31 -0.94
CA GLU A 102 -9.23 -11.52 -0.17
C GLU A 102 -8.93 -10.27 -0.96
N ALA A 103 -9.77 -9.25 -0.80
CA ALA A 103 -9.66 -7.99 -1.52
C ALA A 103 -8.22 -7.51 -1.43
N HIS A 104 -7.59 -7.29 -2.59
CA HIS A 104 -6.18 -6.94 -2.63
C HIS A 104 -5.99 -5.66 -3.43
N HIS A 105 -5.49 -5.72 -4.63
CA HIS A 105 -5.25 -4.53 -5.43
C HIS A 105 -6.38 -4.23 -6.42
N MET A 106 -6.42 -3.01 -6.89
CA MET A 106 -7.11 -2.50 -8.07
C MET A 106 -6.22 -1.42 -8.68
N ASN A 107 -6.58 -0.83 -9.80
CA ASN A 107 -5.84 0.32 -10.32
C ASN A 107 -5.90 1.51 -9.36
N HIS A 108 -4.79 2.21 -9.20
CA HIS A 108 -4.61 3.30 -8.22
C HIS A 108 -5.54 4.48 -8.45
N ASP A 109 -5.80 4.81 -9.72
CA ASP A 109 -6.73 5.86 -10.14
C ASP A 109 -7.75 5.28 -11.11
N PRO A 110 -9.00 5.79 -11.17
CA PRO A 110 -9.98 5.37 -12.15
C PRO A 110 -9.48 5.57 -13.59
N ILE A 111 -9.60 4.53 -14.40
CA ILE A 111 -9.20 4.56 -15.80
C ILE A 111 -10.34 5.10 -16.64
N THR A 112 -10.08 6.16 -17.40
CA THR A 112 -11.08 6.74 -18.30
C THR A 112 -10.98 6.13 -19.70
N VAL A 113 -12.01 5.40 -20.11
CA VAL A 113 -12.12 4.82 -21.45
C VAL A 113 -13.47 5.19 -22.04
N TYR A 114 -13.47 5.77 -23.24
CA TYR A 114 -14.69 6.23 -23.94
C TYR A 114 -15.60 7.13 -23.09
N GLY A 115 -15.00 7.96 -22.22
CA GLY A 115 -15.72 8.90 -21.36
C GLY A 115 -16.36 8.27 -20.13
N ARG A 116 -16.03 7.01 -19.81
CA ARG A 116 -16.44 6.31 -18.59
C ARG A 116 -15.23 6.01 -17.72
N GLN A 117 -15.43 6.03 -16.42
CA GLN A 117 -14.40 5.72 -15.41
C GLN A 117 -14.57 4.31 -14.88
N TYR A 118 -13.46 3.57 -14.81
CA TYR A 118 -13.46 2.18 -14.36
C TYR A 118 -12.43 1.93 -13.27
N LEU A 119 -12.82 1.13 -12.27
CA LEU A 119 -11.92 0.45 -11.35
C LEU A 119 -11.95 -1.05 -11.62
N PHE A 120 -10.81 -1.71 -11.42
CA PHE A 120 -10.63 -3.16 -11.64
C PHE A 120 -10.24 -3.86 -10.33
N PRO A 121 -11.19 -4.07 -9.40
CA PRO A 121 -10.92 -4.83 -8.19
C PRO A 121 -10.43 -6.25 -8.49
N ALA A 122 -9.34 -6.66 -7.86
CA ALA A 122 -8.74 -7.97 -8.03
C ALA A 122 -8.60 -8.71 -6.69
N GLY A 123 -8.77 -10.02 -6.74
CA GLY A 123 -8.66 -10.89 -5.57
C GLY A 123 -7.33 -11.64 -5.55
N LEU A 124 -6.57 -11.50 -4.47
CA LEU A 124 -5.31 -12.21 -4.27
C LEU A 124 -5.50 -13.73 -4.35
N MET A 125 -6.49 -14.23 -3.63
CA MET A 125 -6.72 -15.68 -3.47
C MET A 125 -7.60 -16.27 -4.56
N SER A 126 -8.53 -15.50 -5.12
CA SER A 126 -9.41 -15.95 -6.19
C SER A 126 -8.73 -15.94 -7.56
N ALA A 127 -7.73 -15.09 -7.75
CA ALA A 127 -7.14 -14.74 -9.04
C ALA A 127 -8.18 -14.25 -10.07
N ASN A 128 -9.23 -13.57 -9.60
CA ASN A 128 -10.30 -12.96 -10.39
C ASN A 128 -10.10 -11.44 -10.47
N ILE A 129 -10.51 -10.84 -11.60
CA ILE A 129 -10.58 -9.38 -11.77
C ILE A 129 -12.00 -9.01 -12.16
N PHE A 130 -12.57 -8.03 -11.47
CA PHE A 130 -13.86 -7.44 -11.77
C PHE A 130 -13.67 -6.07 -12.41
N ARG A 131 -14.68 -5.58 -13.14
CA ARG A 131 -14.69 -4.24 -13.70
C ARG A 131 -15.88 -3.45 -13.16
N CYS A 132 -15.62 -2.44 -12.36
CA CYS A 132 -16.63 -1.54 -11.81
C CYS A 132 -16.69 -0.24 -12.61
N ASP A 133 -17.84 0.10 -13.16
CA ASP A 133 -18.08 1.38 -13.79
C ASP A 133 -18.41 2.41 -12.71
N VAL A 134 -17.45 3.26 -12.40
CA VAL A 134 -17.54 4.27 -11.34
C VAL A 134 -17.81 5.68 -11.87
N THR A 135 -18.29 5.79 -13.12
CA THR A 135 -18.65 7.08 -13.73
C THR A 135 -19.71 7.81 -12.93
N ASP A 136 -20.66 7.09 -12.35
CA ASP A 136 -21.60 7.59 -11.34
C ASP A 136 -21.41 6.79 -10.03
N PRO A 137 -20.64 7.30 -9.07
CA PRO A 137 -20.33 6.56 -7.85
C PRO A 137 -21.53 6.23 -6.98
N LEU A 138 -22.63 6.97 -7.14
CA LEU A 138 -23.87 6.73 -6.39
C LEU A 138 -24.74 5.62 -7.00
N HIS A 139 -24.51 5.26 -8.26
CA HIS A 139 -25.30 4.27 -8.99
C HIS A 139 -24.42 3.30 -9.79
N ILE A 140 -23.50 2.63 -9.12
CA ILE A 140 -22.61 1.64 -9.74
C ILE A 140 -23.42 0.36 -10.00
N PRO A 141 -23.48 -0.13 -11.25
CA PRO A 141 -24.08 -1.44 -11.54
C PRO A 141 -23.24 -2.56 -10.93
N THR A 142 -23.80 -3.77 -10.87
CA THR A 142 -23.00 -4.95 -10.50
C THR A 142 -21.72 -5.01 -11.34
N CYS A 143 -20.59 -5.13 -10.67
CA CYS A 143 -19.27 -5.21 -11.32
C CYS A 143 -19.12 -6.58 -12.00
N PRO A 144 -19.07 -6.69 -13.33
CA PRO A 144 -18.89 -7.97 -14.01
C PRO A 144 -17.53 -8.58 -13.71
N LEU A 145 -17.49 -9.91 -13.61
CA LEU A 145 -16.27 -10.70 -13.63
C LEU A 145 -15.69 -10.68 -15.06
N VAL A 146 -14.55 -10.02 -15.23
CA VAL A 146 -13.99 -9.82 -16.58
C VAL A 146 -12.77 -10.69 -16.86
N THR A 147 -11.99 -11.04 -15.83
CA THR A 147 -10.88 -11.98 -15.96
C THR A 147 -10.98 -13.03 -14.87
N THR A 148 -10.95 -14.28 -15.24
CA THR A 148 -11.00 -15.41 -14.31
C THR A 148 -9.63 -16.08 -14.17
N SER A 149 -9.43 -16.78 -13.07
CA SER A 149 -8.26 -17.63 -12.88
C SER A 149 -8.04 -18.61 -14.04
N THR A 150 -9.10 -19.10 -14.67
CA THR A 150 -8.99 -20.04 -15.80
C THR A 150 -8.55 -19.39 -17.11
N GLN A 151 -8.72 -18.09 -17.30
CA GLN A 151 -8.26 -17.34 -18.49
C GLN A 151 -6.75 -17.12 -18.45
N VAL A 152 -6.20 -16.83 -17.27
CA VAL A 152 -4.75 -16.74 -17.06
C VAL A 152 -4.18 -18.16 -16.97
N LYS A 153 -3.25 -18.51 -17.84
CA LYS A 153 -2.76 -19.88 -17.98
C LYS A 153 -1.50 -20.17 -17.18
N LYS A 154 -0.63 -19.16 -17.03
CA LYS A 154 0.68 -19.35 -16.43
C LYS A 154 0.73 -18.97 -14.95
N PHE A 155 0.00 -17.94 -14.53
CA PHE A 155 0.22 -17.27 -13.27
C PHE A 155 -0.98 -17.27 -12.34
N ALA A 156 -0.72 -17.06 -11.04
CA ALA A 156 -1.71 -16.93 -9.97
C ALA A 156 -1.18 -16.00 -8.85
N GLY A 157 -2.09 -15.55 -7.98
CA GLY A 157 -1.78 -14.59 -6.93
C GLY A 157 -1.65 -13.18 -7.52
N ILE A 158 -2.79 -12.57 -7.84
CA ILE A 158 -2.86 -11.21 -8.39
C ILE A 158 -2.42 -10.22 -7.33
N ASP A 159 -1.67 -9.21 -7.81
CA ASP A 159 -1.25 -8.10 -6.98
C ASP A 159 -1.53 -6.76 -7.66
N ASP A 160 -0.55 -6.00 -8.09
CA ASP A 160 -0.69 -4.62 -8.53
C ASP A 160 -1.16 -4.48 -9.98
N ILE A 161 -1.81 -3.34 -10.30
CA ILE A 161 -2.42 -3.05 -11.61
C ILE A 161 -2.06 -1.64 -12.06
N VAL A 162 -1.42 -1.52 -13.21
CA VAL A 162 -1.15 -0.22 -13.85
C VAL A 162 -1.75 -0.14 -15.25
N GLN A 163 -2.09 1.07 -15.69
CA GLN A 163 -2.58 1.33 -17.04
C GLN A 163 -1.43 1.56 -18.02
N LEU A 164 -1.49 0.88 -19.17
CA LEU A 164 -0.59 1.11 -20.31
C LEU A 164 -1.15 2.18 -21.27
N PRO A 165 -0.30 2.80 -22.12
CA PRO A 165 -0.73 3.85 -23.07
C PRO A 165 -1.75 3.39 -24.11
N ASN A 166 -1.84 2.08 -24.39
CA ASN A 166 -2.82 1.48 -25.29
C ASN A 166 -4.19 1.25 -24.65
N ASN A 167 -4.41 1.75 -23.43
CA ASN A 167 -5.56 1.50 -22.56
C ASN A 167 -5.69 0.07 -22.07
N HIS A 168 -4.68 -0.79 -22.24
CA HIS A 168 -4.64 -2.07 -21.55
C HIS A 168 -4.18 -1.88 -20.11
N LEU A 169 -4.37 -2.92 -19.32
CA LEU A 169 -3.86 -3.03 -17.97
C LEU A 169 -2.72 -4.03 -17.94
N LEU A 170 -1.69 -3.71 -17.19
CA LEU A 170 -0.64 -4.64 -16.83
C LEU A 170 -0.81 -5.01 -15.36
N VAL A 171 -0.81 -6.30 -15.07
CA VAL A 171 -1.12 -6.87 -13.75
C VAL A 171 0.04 -7.73 -13.30
N THR A 172 0.51 -7.54 -12.06
CA THR A 172 1.51 -8.44 -11.45
C THR A 172 0.86 -9.70 -10.90
N TYR A 173 1.59 -10.80 -10.99
CA TYR A 173 1.22 -12.09 -10.42
C TYR A 173 2.40 -12.67 -9.66
N LEU A 174 2.20 -12.96 -8.39
CA LEU A 174 3.24 -13.40 -7.45
C LEU A 174 3.88 -14.75 -7.84
N GLY A 175 3.13 -15.64 -8.43
CA GLY A 175 3.62 -16.99 -8.72
C GLY A 175 3.04 -17.63 -9.97
N ALA A 176 3.49 -18.84 -10.22
CA ALA A 176 2.94 -19.72 -11.24
C ALA A 176 1.53 -20.19 -10.84
N LYS A 177 0.83 -20.83 -11.77
CA LYS A 177 -0.56 -21.27 -11.61
C LYS A 177 -0.78 -22.22 -10.41
N ASP A 178 0.22 -22.95 -10.02
CA ASP A 178 0.23 -23.84 -8.85
C ASP A 178 0.79 -23.18 -7.58
N LEU A 179 0.87 -21.85 -7.57
CA LEU A 179 1.45 -21.03 -6.52
C LEU A 179 2.95 -21.23 -6.27
N THR A 180 3.65 -21.89 -7.18
CA THR A 180 5.12 -21.98 -7.16
C THR A 180 5.75 -20.77 -7.87
N THR A 181 7.06 -20.74 -7.97
CA THR A 181 7.80 -19.72 -8.73
C THR A 181 8.07 -20.20 -10.18
N PRO A 182 8.20 -19.34 -11.18
CA PRO A 182 8.15 -17.88 -11.11
C PRO A 182 6.74 -17.30 -11.29
N GLY A 183 6.54 -16.09 -10.78
CA GLY A 183 5.44 -15.23 -11.18
C GLY A 183 5.71 -14.49 -12.49
N GLY A 184 4.85 -13.54 -12.84
CA GLY A 184 4.95 -12.81 -14.09
C GLY A 184 4.04 -11.58 -14.17
N LEU A 185 3.91 -11.05 -15.39
CA LEU A 185 2.97 -9.98 -15.70
C LEU A 185 1.93 -10.49 -16.68
N VAL A 186 0.69 -10.02 -16.53
CA VAL A 186 -0.40 -10.31 -17.46
C VAL A 186 -0.94 -9.01 -18.02
N GLU A 187 -1.00 -8.88 -19.33
CA GLU A 187 -1.66 -7.78 -20.02
C GLU A 187 -3.10 -8.19 -20.33
N ILE A 188 -4.04 -7.36 -19.91
CA ILE A 188 -5.47 -7.51 -20.22
C ILE A 188 -5.98 -6.25 -20.91
N ASP A 189 -6.97 -6.39 -21.80
CA ASP A 189 -7.70 -5.24 -22.31
C ASP A 189 -8.75 -4.73 -21.32
N VAL A 190 -9.40 -3.62 -21.63
CA VAL A 190 -10.43 -3.03 -20.74
C VAL A 190 -11.70 -3.90 -20.61
N GLU A 191 -11.90 -4.86 -21.48
CA GLU A 191 -12.94 -5.87 -21.39
C GLU A 191 -12.53 -7.04 -20.51
N GLY A 192 -11.26 -7.11 -20.07
CA GLY A 192 -10.70 -8.17 -19.23
C GLY A 192 -10.20 -9.39 -20.01
N ASN A 193 -10.09 -9.32 -21.35
CA ASN A 193 -9.49 -10.40 -22.11
C ASN A 193 -7.97 -10.42 -21.91
N VAL A 194 -7.42 -11.59 -21.60
CA VAL A 194 -5.97 -11.79 -21.53
C VAL A 194 -5.36 -11.62 -22.91
N VAL A 195 -4.52 -10.60 -23.06
CA VAL A 195 -3.82 -10.29 -24.30
C VAL A 195 -2.49 -11.03 -24.36
N HIS A 196 -1.73 -10.97 -23.26
CA HIS A 196 -0.42 -11.63 -23.17
C HIS A 196 -0.05 -11.97 -21.73
N GLU A 197 0.82 -12.97 -21.57
CA GLU A 197 1.39 -13.37 -20.28
C GLU A 197 2.93 -13.38 -20.38
N TYR A 198 3.60 -12.51 -19.61
CA TYR A 198 5.04 -12.26 -19.66
C TYR A 198 5.74 -12.90 -18.46
N ASP A 199 6.75 -13.74 -18.70
CA ASP A 199 7.50 -14.41 -17.64
C ASP A 199 8.44 -13.40 -16.94
N ALA A 200 8.40 -13.34 -15.62
CA ALA A 200 9.32 -12.51 -14.84
C ALA A 200 10.68 -13.19 -14.62
N ALA A 201 10.77 -14.51 -14.78
CA ALA A 201 12.04 -15.21 -14.77
C ALA A 201 12.79 -14.99 -16.09
N GLN A 202 14.08 -14.71 -15.98
CA GLN A 202 14.96 -14.58 -17.15
C GLN A 202 15.92 -15.78 -17.21
N ALA A 203 15.79 -16.60 -18.22
CA ALA A 203 16.71 -17.72 -18.46
C ALA A 203 18.13 -17.17 -18.65
N GLY A 204 19.09 -17.61 -17.81
CA GLY A 204 20.46 -17.13 -17.84
C GLY A 204 20.66 -15.74 -17.21
N GLY A 205 19.62 -15.20 -16.55
CA GLY A 205 19.72 -13.99 -15.75
C GLY A 205 20.71 -14.12 -14.59
N PRO A 206 21.04 -13.01 -13.93
CA PRO A 206 21.93 -13.04 -12.81
C PRO A 206 21.39 -14.00 -11.74
N THR A 207 22.25 -14.91 -11.32
CA THR A 207 21.95 -15.75 -10.17
C THR A 207 21.73 -14.84 -8.97
N ARG A 208 20.60 -14.97 -8.31
CA ARG A 208 20.35 -14.32 -7.04
C ARG A 208 21.46 -14.77 -6.08
N TYR A 209 22.34 -13.88 -5.74
CA TYR A 209 23.20 -14.09 -4.61
C TYR A 209 22.34 -13.92 -3.36
N MET A 210 21.90 -15.02 -2.81
CA MET A 210 21.42 -15.05 -1.43
C MET A 210 22.66 -14.93 -0.56
N PRO A 211 22.89 -13.82 0.14
CA PRO A 211 23.94 -13.76 1.15
C PRO A 211 23.50 -14.59 2.37
N SER A 212 22.94 -15.76 2.12
CA SER A 212 22.67 -16.71 3.16
C SER A 212 24.01 -17.26 3.63
N VAL A 213 24.16 -17.42 4.90
CA VAL A 213 25.23 -18.19 5.57
C VAL A 213 25.42 -19.59 4.95
N ARG A 214 24.52 -20.00 4.06
CA ARG A 214 24.49 -21.34 3.43
C ARG A 214 24.92 -21.35 1.96
N GLY A 215 25.23 -20.21 1.36
CA GLY A 215 25.73 -20.16 -0.03
C GLY A 215 24.75 -20.70 -1.08
N VAL A 216 23.46 -20.59 -0.85
CA VAL A 216 22.45 -20.97 -1.84
C VAL A 216 22.41 -19.90 -2.92
N THR A 217 22.75 -20.29 -4.13
CA THR A 217 22.59 -19.47 -5.33
C THR A 217 21.21 -19.72 -5.92
N ASP A 218 20.40 -18.70 -5.97
CA ASP A 218 19.18 -18.70 -6.78
C ASP A 218 19.57 -18.61 -8.26
N THR A 219 18.88 -19.38 -9.06
CA THR A 219 19.14 -19.47 -10.51
C THR A 219 18.52 -18.31 -11.31
N GLY A 220 18.04 -17.24 -10.66
CA GLY A 220 17.30 -16.14 -11.31
C GLY A 220 15.86 -16.51 -11.69
N LEU A 221 15.41 -17.70 -11.29
CA LEU A 221 14.07 -18.20 -11.53
C LEU A 221 13.06 -17.76 -10.46
N LEU A 222 13.54 -17.31 -9.30
CA LEU A 222 12.67 -16.80 -8.25
C LEU A 222 12.23 -15.38 -8.61
N ALA A 223 11.01 -15.25 -9.02
CA ALA A 223 10.36 -14.01 -9.38
C ALA A 223 8.99 -13.96 -8.73
N HIS A 224 8.75 -12.94 -7.93
CA HIS A 224 7.50 -12.74 -7.20
C HIS A 224 7.03 -11.29 -7.38
N PRO A 225 6.68 -10.86 -8.64
CA PRO A 225 6.27 -9.50 -8.91
C PRO A 225 5.09 -9.11 -8.02
N HIS A 226 5.26 -8.03 -7.25
CA HIS A 226 4.30 -7.47 -6.34
C HIS A 226 4.00 -6.02 -6.73
N GLY A 227 4.54 -5.02 -6.04
CA GLY A 227 4.35 -3.63 -6.42
C GLY A 227 4.89 -3.31 -7.81
N MET A 228 4.23 -2.42 -8.51
CA MET A 228 4.56 -2.05 -9.89
C MET A 228 4.32 -0.56 -10.12
N ASP A 229 5.25 0.09 -10.81
CA ASP A 229 5.06 1.46 -11.26
C ASP A 229 5.54 1.64 -12.70
N PHE A 230 4.94 2.61 -13.39
CA PHE A 230 5.13 2.83 -14.82
C PHE A 230 5.50 4.28 -15.14
N ARG A 231 6.59 4.46 -15.89
CA ARG A 231 7.03 5.76 -16.41
C ARG A 231 6.92 5.79 -17.94
N PRO A 232 5.81 6.31 -18.48
CA PRO A 232 5.57 6.35 -19.92
C PRO A 232 6.65 7.08 -20.71
N ASP A 233 7.15 8.18 -20.18
CA ASP A 233 8.19 9.01 -20.80
C ASP A 233 9.57 8.31 -20.86
N LEU A 234 9.81 7.34 -20.00
CA LEU A 234 11.01 6.51 -20.00
C LEU A 234 10.80 5.17 -20.73
N GLY A 235 9.56 4.81 -21.03
CA GLY A 235 9.20 3.52 -21.63
C GLY A 235 9.48 2.33 -20.72
N VAL A 236 9.47 2.53 -19.41
CA VAL A 236 9.81 1.46 -18.45
C VAL A 236 8.69 1.19 -17.46
N VAL A 237 8.46 -0.09 -17.20
CA VAL A 237 7.77 -0.59 -16.02
C VAL A 237 8.83 -1.11 -15.05
N VAL A 238 8.60 -0.91 -13.76
CA VAL A 238 9.44 -1.45 -12.70
C VAL A 238 8.58 -2.25 -11.74
N THR A 239 9.05 -3.44 -11.33
CA THR A 239 8.36 -4.28 -10.36
C THR A 239 9.29 -4.65 -9.21
N SER A 240 8.73 -4.79 -8.01
CA SER A 240 9.42 -5.37 -6.85
C SER A 240 9.11 -6.85 -6.73
N ASP A 241 10.01 -7.64 -6.14
CA ASP A 241 9.75 -9.03 -5.77
C ASP A 241 9.48 -9.12 -4.26
N TYR A 242 8.28 -9.61 -3.88
CA TYR A 242 7.90 -9.65 -2.46
C TYR A 242 8.14 -11.02 -1.82
N ALA A 243 7.32 -12.00 -2.09
CA ALA A 243 7.34 -13.27 -1.38
C ALA A 243 6.90 -14.45 -2.25
N ASP A 244 7.39 -15.62 -1.94
CA ASP A 244 6.93 -16.88 -2.53
C ASP A 244 5.47 -17.14 -2.13
N PRO A 245 4.52 -17.16 -3.08
CA PRO A 245 3.11 -17.34 -2.78
C PRO A 245 2.80 -18.70 -2.15
N SER A 246 3.61 -19.73 -2.40
CA SER A 246 3.43 -21.03 -1.75
C SER A 246 3.66 -20.96 -0.24
N SER A 247 4.60 -20.12 0.19
CA SER A 247 4.85 -19.86 1.61
C SER A 247 3.69 -19.11 2.25
N ILE A 248 3.06 -18.20 1.51
CA ILE A 248 1.88 -17.46 1.96
C ILE A 248 0.67 -18.41 2.05
N ALA A 249 0.40 -19.17 0.98
CA ALA A 249 -0.80 -19.97 0.86
C ALA A 249 -0.79 -21.24 1.71
N THR A 250 0.37 -21.86 1.95
CA THR A 250 0.43 -23.15 2.63
C THR A 250 0.79 -23.07 4.10
N ASN A 251 1.41 -21.99 4.53
CA ASN A 251 1.88 -21.73 5.91
C ASN A 251 2.42 -22.98 6.63
N THR A 252 3.13 -23.81 5.90
CA THR A 252 3.58 -25.12 6.36
C THR A 252 4.84 -25.10 7.21
N ALA A 253 5.47 -23.92 7.37
CA ALA A 253 6.65 -23.77 8.21
C ALA A 253 6.74 -22.34 8.76
N PRO A 254 7.52 -22.09 9.82
CA PRO A 254 7.91 -20.71 10.09
C PRO A 254 8.58 -20.16 8.83
N TRP A 255 8.13 -18.98 8.40
CA TRP A 255 8.72 -18.27 7.26
C TRP A 255 10.23 -18.30 7.37
N ASN A 256 10.87 -18.77 6.32
CA ASN A 256 12.31 -18.65 6.19
C ASN A 256 12.59 -17.41 5.35
N PRO A 257 12.85 -16.24 5.96
CA PRO A 257 13.06 -14.99 5.23
C PRO A 257 14.13 -15.13 4.14
N ASP A 258 15.10 -16.00 4.35
CA ASP A 258 16.19 -16.24 3.40
C ASP A 258 15.76 -16.99 2.13
N GLN A 259 14.59 -17.61 2.14
CA GLN A 259 14.10 -18.44 1.04
C GLN A 259 12.80 -17.90 0.46
N ASP A 260 11.95 -17.36 1.32
CA ASP A 260 10.57 -17.05 0.96
C ASP A 260 10.38 -15.59 0.54
N LEU A 261 11.31 -14.68 0.91
CA LEU A 261 11.18 -13.25 0.66
C LEU A 261 12.03 -12.76 -0.51
N GLY A 262 11.42 -11.95 -1.36
CA GLY A 262 12.06 -11.34 -2.52
C GLY A 262 13.06 -10.23 -2.15
N THR A 263 14.08 -10.06 -2.99
CA THR A 263 15.17 -9.12 -2.76
C THR A 263 15.58 -8.37 -4.03
N THR A 264 14.80 -8.51 -5.09
CA THR A 264 15.13 -7.95 -6.41
C THR A 264 14.07 -6.98 -6.90
N VAL A 265 14.51 -6.02 -7.69
CA VAL A 265 13.66 -5.12 -8.49
C VAL A 265 13.89 -5.46 -9.96
N ARG A 266 12.83 -5.55 -10.75
CA ARG A 266 12.89 -5.84 -12.18
C ARG A 266 12.51 -4.63 -12.99
N VAL A 267 13.28 -4.36 -14.05
CA VAL A 267 13.04 -3.27 -14.99
C VAL A 267 12.66 -3.86 -16.33
N TRP A 268 11.51 -3.47 -16.86
CA TRP A 268 10.94 -3.93 -18.10
C TRP A 268 10.91 -2.82 -19.14
N ASP A 269 11.16 -3.15 -20.38
CA ASP A 269 10.91 -2.26 -21.52
C ASP A 269 9.49 -2.51 -22.03
N VAL A 270 8.64 -1.49 -21.95
CA VAL A 270 7.22 -1.61 -22.37
C VAL A 270 7.08 -1.98 -23.85
N SER A 271 8.04 -1.60 -24.68
CA SER A 271 8.03 -1.95 -26.10
C SER A 271 8.45 -3.39 -26.40
N HIS A 272 8.99 -4.10 -25.39
CA HIS A 272 9.54 -5.47 -25.53
C HIS A 272 9.25 -6.34 -24.29
N LEU A 273 8.05 -6.26 -23.73
CA LEU A 273 7.67 -7.04 -22.54
C LEU A 273 7.83 -8.54 -22.73
N ASP A 274 7.63 -9.05 -23.94
CA ASP A 274 7.80 -10.45 -24.32
C ASP A 274 9.25 -10.97 -24.20
N ALA A 275 10.22 -10.08 -24.14
CA ALA A 275 11.61 -10.43 -23.88
C ALA A 275 11.89 -10.67 -22.37
N GLY A 276 10.91 -10.46 -21.49
CA GLY A 276 11.07 -10.48 -20.05
C GLY A 276 11.76 -9.21 -19.51
N PRO A 277 12.09 -9.18 -18.21
CA PRO A 277 12.75 -8.03 -17.61
C PRO A 277 14.14 -7.81 -18.23
N GLN A 278 14.41 -6.57 -18.65
CA GLN A 278 15.72 -6.21 -19.20
C GLN A 278 16.82 -6.21 -18.13
N LYS A 279 16.45 -5.90 -16.88
CA LYS A 279 17.38 -5.86 -15.75
C LYS A 279 16.73 -6.47 -14.54
N ILE A 280 17.49 -7.27 -13.81
CA ILE A 280 17.15 -7.75 -12.48
C ILE A 280 18.18 -7.14 -11.53
N VAL A 281 17.73 -6.27 -10.65
CA VAL A 281 18.57 -5.47 -9.77
C VAL A 281 18.48 -6.01 -8.35
N GLN A 282 19.60 -6.52 -7.85
CA GLN A 282 19.69 -6.93 -6.45
C GLN A 282 19.69 -5.69 -5.56
N VAL A 283 18.73 -5.61 -4.65
CA VAL A 283 18.68 -4.58 -3.61
C VAL A 283 19.61 -5.00 -2.47
N PRO A 284 20.44 -4.09 -1.92
CA PRO A 284 21.37 -4.42 -0.85
C PRO A 284 20.63 -4.72 0.46
N ALA A 285 21.34 -5.29 1.41
CA ALA A 285 20.87 -5.41 2.78
C ALA A 285 20.61 -4.04 3.41
N GLY A 286 19.54 -3.91 4.17
CA GLY A 286 19.30 -2.75 5.03
C GLY A 286 20.15 -2.78 6.29
N ALA A 287 20.30 -1.63 6.95
CA ALA A 287 21.09 -1.51 8.19
C ALA A 287 20.34 -2.00 9.43
N SER A 288 19.03 -2.17 9.35
CA SER A 288 18.11 -2.50 10.47
C SER A 288 18.12 -3.95 10.91
N ILE A 289 19.17 -4.69 10.63
CA ILE A 289 19.20 -6.13 10.83
C ILE A 289 19.55 -6.45 12.28
N GLU A 290 18.73 -7.30 12.90
CA GLU A 290 19.07 -7.87 14.21
C GLU A 290 20.40 -8.61 14.14
N PRO A 291 21.32 -8.40 15.10
CA PRO A 291 22.65 -9.03 15.07
C PRO A 291 22.63 -10.56 15.08
N ASN A 292 21.49 -11.18 15.45
CA ASN A 292 21.33 -12.62 15.53
C ASN A 292 20.53 -13.21 14.36
N ARG A 293 19.94 -12.37 13.51
CA ARG A 293 19.45 -12.82 12.21
C ARG A 293 20.63 -12.80 11.27
N VAL A 294 20.90 -13.94 10.70
CA VAL A 294 22.01 -14.19 9.79
C VAL A 294 21.82 -13.45 8.46
N GLN A 295 21.05 -12.42 8.44
CA GLN A 295 20.57 -11.83 7.20
C GLN A 295 21.13 -10.45 6.97
N ASN A 296 21.70 -10.34 5.83
CA ASN A 296 22.00 -9.09 5.17
C ASN A 296 21.17 -8.92 3.90
N ALA A 297 19.97 -9.52 3.82
CA ALA A 297 19.11 -9.39 2.66
C ALA A 297 17.95 -8.43 2.97
N PRO A 298 17.49 -7.62 2.03
CA PRO A 298 16.22 -6.94 2.16
C PRO A 298 15.14 -8.02 2.24
N GLU A 299 14.25 -7.90 3.22
CA GLU A 299 13.26 -8.93 3.51
C GLU A 299 11.92 -8.51 2.91
N GLY A 300 11.58 -9.04 1.72
CA GLY A 300 10.33 -8.81 1.03
C GLY A 300 10.17 -7.37 0.53
N LEU A 301 10.46 -7.14 -0.75
CA LEU A 301 10.25 -5.83 -1.36
C LEU A 301 8.78 -5.67 -1.74
N MET A 302 8.05 -4.90 -0.91
CA MET A 302 6.60 -4.76 -1.02
C MET A 302 6.20 -3.87 -2.18
N GLU A 303 6.87 -2.72 -2.33
CA GLU A 303 6.46 -1.70 -3.28
C GLU A 303 7.63 -1.16 -4.06
N VAL A 304 7.34 -0.61 -5.24
CA VAL A 304 8.23 0.22 -6.01
C VAL A 304 7.50 1.48 -6.46
N GLY A 305 8.13 2.63 -6.30
CA GLY A 305 7.57 3.90 -6.75
C GLY A 305 8.62 4.69 -7.52
N LEU A 306 8.23 5.25 -8.63
CA LEU A 306 9.09 6.04 -9.50
C LEU A 306 8.91 7.53 -9.23
N THR A 307 9.97 8.31 -9.47
CA THR A 307 9.84 9.75 -9.53
C THR A 307 9.08 10.16 -10.80
N HIS A 308 8.28 11.23 -10.76
CA HIS A 308 7.35 11.61 -11.82
C HIS A 308 7.89 12.67 -12.77
N LEU A 309 8.71 13.61 -12.27
CA LEU A 309 9.21 14.71 -13.07
C LEU A 309 10.24 14.24 -14.11
N HIS A 310 10.13 14.70 -15.35
CA HIS A 310 11.02 14.31 -16.47
C HIS A 310 12.52 14.42 -16.19
N ARG A 311 12.91 15.36 -15.32
CA ARG A 311 14.32 15.52 -14.88
C ARG A 311 14.81 14.43 -13.93
N HIS A 312 13.90 13.68 -13.36
CA HIS A 312 14.20 12.63 -12.39
C HIS A 312 13.96 11.26 -13.02
N LYS A 313 14.83 10.31 -12.73
CA LYS A 313 14.73 8.92 -13.19
C LYS A 313 14.86 7.94 -12.02
N GLY A 314 14.58 8.45 -10.82
CA GLY A 314 14.76 7.69 -9.60
C GLY A 314 13.67 6.64 -9.39
N ALA A 315 14.04 5.61 -8.65
CA ALA A 315 13.11 4.59 -8.16
C ALA A 315 13.35 4.34 -6.67
N PHE A 316 12.26 4.20 -5.94
CA PHE A 316 12.26 3.76 -4.55
C PHE A 316 11.73 2.33 -4.45
N THR A 317 12.13 1.59 -3.43
CA THR A 317 11.50 0.33 -3.04
C THR A 317 11.57 0.16 -1.53
N ALA A 318 10.55 -0.47 -0.95
CA ALA A 318 10.45 -0.67 0.49
C ALA A 318 10.48 -2.14 0.86
N SER A 319 11.25 -2.47 1.89
CA SER A 319 11.30 -3.80 2.49
C SER A 319 10.31 -3.89 3.64
N MET A 320 9.32 -4.76 3.54
CA MET A 320 8.28 -4.86 4.54
C MET A 320 8.80 -5.42 5.87
N GLN A 321 9.43 -6.57 5.86
CA GLN A 321 9.94 -7.21 7.07
C GLN A 321 11.18 -6.51 7.62
N GLY A 322 12.04 -6.02 6.73
CA GLY A 322 13.22 -5.26 7.11
C GLY A 322 12.94 -3.83 7.57
N GLY A 323 11.84 -3.25 7.12
CA GLY A 323 11.47 -1.87 7.46
C GLY A 323 12.33 -0.81 6.79
N THR A 324 13.00 -1.13 5.69
CA THR A 324 13.97 -0.26 5.02
C THR A 324 13.44 0.27 3.70
N LEU A 325 13.63 1.57 3.45
CA LEU A 325 13.40 2.21 2.16
C LEU A 325 14.72 2.37 1.42
N PHE A 326 14.72 1.96 0.15
CA PHE A 326 15.88 2.05 -0.75
C PHE A 326 15.58 2.98 -1.91
N TYR A 327 16.64 3.56 -2.48
CA TYR A 327 16.56 4.47 -3.63
C TYR A 327 17.65 4.19 -4.64
N SER A 328 17.28 4.21 -5.92
CA SER A 328 18.19 4.24 -7.08
C SER A 328 18.03 5.57 -7.83
N PRO A 329 19.09 6.34 -8.08
CA PRO A 329 18.99 7.67 -8.69
C PRO A 329 18.66 7.63 -10.19
N ASP A 330 18.96 6.54 -10.88
CA ASP A 330 18.63 6.35 -12.30
C ASP A 330 18.34 4.87 -12.58
N ILE A 331 17.06 4.55 -12.64
CA ILE A 331 16.59 3.18 -12.93
C ILE A 331 16.86 2.78 -14.39
N THR A 332 17.09 3.74 -15.27
CA THR A 332 17.41 3.50 -16.68
C THR A 332 18.91 3.23 -16.92
N ALA A 333 19.77 3.49 -15.93
CA ALA A 333 21.20 3.22 -16.03
C ALA A 333 21.47 1.76 -16.46
N PRO A 334 22.57 1.47 -17.15
CA PRO A 334 22.92 0.09 -17.53
C PRO A 334 23.00 -0.88 -16.36
N SER A 335 23.38 -0.39 -15.19
CA SER A 335 23.44 -1.14 -13.93
C SER A 335 22.91 -0.24 -12.80
N PRO A 336 21.60 -0.17 -12.62
CA PRO A 336 21.03 0.60 -11.52
C PRO A 336 21.50 0.04 -10.17
N VAL A 337 21.68 0.93 -9.20
CA VAL A 337 22.13 0.56 -7.84
C VAL A 337 21.18 1.20 -6.85
N PHE A 338 20.58 0.38 -6.00
CA PHE A 338 19.80 0.83 -4.85
C PHE A 338 20.72 1.05 -3.64
N ARG A 339 20.40 2.04 -2.85
CA ARG A 339 21.01 2.30 -1.54
C ARG A 339 19.92 2.54 -0.50
N GLU A 340 20.18 2.18 0.71
CA GLU A 340 19.33 2.54 1.85
C GLU A 340 19.24 4.05 2.01
N VAL A 341 18.04 4.57 2.23
CA VAL A 341 17.79 6.00 2.41
C VAL A 341 16.96 6.32 3.65
N TYR A 342 16.19 5.37 4.16
CA TYR A 342 15.40 5.52 5.38
C TYR A 342 15.06 4.16 5.97
N ASP A 343 14.84 4.10 7.28
CA ASP A 343 14.62 2.87 8.00
C ASP A 343 13.57 3.08 9.10
N VAL A 344 12.46 2.34 9.07
CA VAL A 344 11.42 2.36 10.10
C VAL A 344 11.60 1.28 11.17
N GLY A 345 12.60 0.44 11.02
CA GLY A 345 12.92 -0.65 11.94
C GLY A 345 12.34 -2.00 11.53
N PRO A 346 12.99 -3.09 11.95
CA PRO A 346 12.57 -4.44 11.60
C PRO A 346 11.21 -4.77 12.21
N GLY A 347 10.34 -5.37 11.39
CA GLY A 347 9.00 -5.74 11.79
C GLY A 347 8.02 -4.57 11.92
N ALA A 348 8.44 -3.33 11.68
CA ALA A 348 7.53 -2.19 11.65
C ALA A 348 6.64 -2.18 10.39
N GLY A 349 7.10 -2.81 9.30
CA GLY A 349 6.32 -2.98 8.08
C GLY A 349 6.29 -1.73 7.21
N ALA A 350 7.40 -1.42 6.50
CA ALA A 350 7.39 -0.43 5.44
C ALA A 350 6.55 -0.98 4.27
N SER A 351 5.38 -0.38 4.03
CA SER A 351 4.35 -0.95 3.17
C SER A 351 4.23 -0.21 1.82
N LEU A 352 3.05 -0.21 1.22
CA LEU A 352 2.77 0.34 -0.10
C LEU A 352 2.81 1.88 -0.08
N PHE A 353 3.94 2.45 -0.41
CA PHE A 353 4.14 3.90 -0.39
C PHE A 353 3.79 4.56 -1.73
N ILE A 354 3.55 5.86 -1.69
CA ILE A 354 3.32 6.66 -2.88
C ILE A 354 4.29 7.85 -2.91
N VAL A 355 4.89 8.09 -4.08
CA VAL A 355 5.63 9.32 -4.38
C VAL A 355 4.64 10.37 -4.86
N THR A 356 4.66 11.59 -4.29
CA THR A 356 3.77 12.66 -4.75
C THR A 356 4.12 13.10 -6.17
N ALA A 357 3.12 13.49 -6.97
CA ALA A 357 3.29 13.84 -8.39
C ALA A 357 4.30 14.98 -8.65
N ASP A 358 4.57 15.79 -7.64
CA ASP A 358 5.54 16.89 -7.68
C ASP A 358 6.97 16.46 -7.26
N ASP A 359 7.18 15.20 -6.90
CA ASP A 359 8.42 14.63 -6.34
C ASP A 359 8.93 15.34 -5.07
N TRP A 360 8.03 15.93 -4.28
CA TRP A 360 8.43 16.58 -3.03
C TRP A 360 8.43 15.62 -1.85
N TYR A 361 7.45 14.74 -1.80
CA TYR A 361 7.27 13.83 -0.69
C TYR A 361 7.09 12.39 -1.14
N LEU A 362 7.57 11.48 -0.32
CA LEU A 362 7.19 10.07 -0.33
C LEU A 362 6.35 9.82 0.92
N ILE A 363 5.15 9.31 0.75
CA ILE A 363 4.25 8.95 1.85
C ILE A 363 4.38 7.46 2.11
N LEU A 364 4.93 7.11 3.25
CA LEU A 364 5.21 5.74 3.66
C LEU A 364 4.23 5.30 4.73
N PRO A 365 3.35 4.35 4.47
CA PRO A 365 2.58 3.68 5.51
C PRO A 365 3.46 2.67 6.25
N VAL A 366 3.34 2.65 7.57
CA VAL A 366 4.07 1.75 8.47
C VAL A 366 3.06 0.85 9.15
N ALA A 367 2.94 -0.38 8.65
CA ALA A 367 1.81 -1.25 8.93
C ALA A 367 1.81 -1.91 10.32
N GLY A 368 2.98 -2.21 10.89
CA GLY A 368 3.08 -2.97 12.14
C GLY A 368 2.73 -4.44 11.93
N ILE A 369 3.66 -5.21 11.41
CA ILE A 369 3.42 -6.61 11.00
C ILE A 369 3.64 -7.65 12.09
N LEU A 370 4.31 -7.31 13.19
CA LEU A 370 4.54 -8.26 14.27
C LEU A 370 3.32 -8.40 15.18
N SER A 371 2.96 -9.62 15.49
CA SER A 371 1.84 -9.97 16.38
C SER A 371 2.30 -10.05 17.84
N PRO A 372 1.43 -9.80 18.84
CA PRO A 372 1.76 -9.96 20.25
C PRO A 372 2.26 -11.36 20.68
N GLY A 373 2.04 -12.36 19.85
CA GLY A 373 2.58 -13.72 20.08
C GLY A 373 3.97 -13.94 19.49
N ASP A 374 4.47 -13.01 18.69
CA ASP A 374 5.80 -13.09 18.12
C ASP A 374 6.85 -12.82 19.22
N PRO A 375 7.91 -13.66 19.34
CA PRO A 375 8.94 -13.45 20.34
C PRO A 375 9.71 -12.13 20.18
N ASN A 376 9.67 -11.53 18.99
CA ASN A 376 10.28 -10.24 18.71
C ASN A 376 9.30 -9.06 18.89
N TYR A 377 8.04 -9.33 19.24
CA TYR A 377 7.05 -8.28 19.47
C TYR A 377 7.38 -7.51 20.74
N ASP A 378 7.56 -6.22 20.60
CA ASP A 378 7.66 -5.29 21.72
C ASP A 378 6.49 -4.31 21.63
N ARG A 379 5.58 -4.38 22.60
CA ARG A 379 4.35 -3.58 22.59
C ARG A 379 4.64 -2.08 22.52
N ASP A 380 5.57 -1.61 23.34
CA ASP A 380 5.85 -0.18 23.42
C ASP A 380 6.52 0.31 22.14
N TYR A 381 7.48 -0.46 21.62
CA TYR A 381 8.13 -0.17 20.35
C TYR A 381 7.14 -0.18 19.17
N GLN A 382 6.35 -1.25 19.02
CA GLN A 382 5.37 -1.35 17.95
C GLN A 382 4.28 -0.27 18.07
N GLY A 383 3.88 0.07 19.29
CA GLY A 383 2.88 1.11 19.54
C GLY A 383 3.34 2.50 19.14
N GLU A 384 4.61 2.83 19.35
CA GLU A 384 5.15 4.16 19.03
C GLU A 384 5.59 4.30 17.57
N HIS A 385 6.06 3.21 16.93
CA HIS A 385 6.77 3.27 15.66
C HIS A 385 6.05 2.60 14.50
N SER A 386 4.95 1.93 14.72
CA SER A 386 4.10 1.33 13.70
C SER A 386 2.72 1.98 13.63
N ARG A 387 1.89 1.55 12.69
CA ARG A 387 0.52 2.06 12.48
C ARG A 387 0.42 3.56 12.26
N ARG A 388 1.33 4.07 11.47
CA ARG A 388 1.44 5.49 11.17
C ARG A 388 1.71 5.73 9.69
N LEU A 389 1.42 6.94 9.25
CA LEU A 389 1.92 7.49 7.99
C LEU A 389 3.16 8.32 8.29
N VAL A 390 4.14 8.24 7.41
CA VAL A 390 5.35 9.08 7.44
C VAL A 390 5.48 9.82 6.11
N ALA A 391 5.62 11.13 6.15
CA ALA A 391 5.96 11.94 4.98
C ALA A 391 7.47 12.22 5.00
N LEU A 392 8.16 11.74 3.98
CA LEU A 392 9.59 11.94 3.80
C LEU A 392 9.84 13.03 2.76
N ASP A 393 10.62 14.05 3.10
CA ASP A 393 11.09 15.08 2.18
C ASP A 393 12.12 14.46 1.22
N ILE A 394 11.73 14.21 -0.01
CA ILE A 394 12.56 13.55 -1.02
C ILE A 394 13.84 14.35 -1.28
N GLN A 395 13.80 15.67 -1.29
CA GLN A 395 14.96 16.49 -1.57
C GLN A 395 16.01 16.36 -0.45
N ARG A 396 15.57 16.35 0.80
CA ARG A 396 16.45 16.12 1.96
C ARG A 396 16.95 14.68 2.00
N LEU A 397 16.06 13.73 1.74
CA LEU A 397 16.40 12.31 1.68
C LEU A 397 17.50 12.03 0.65
N LEU A 398 17.42 12.62 -0.54
CA LEU A 398 18.43 12.46 -1.58
C LEU A 398 19.74 13.19 -1.26
N ALA A 399 19.68 14.32 -0.56
CA ALA A 399 20.85 15.10 -0.14
C ALA A 399 21.63 14.46 1.01
N ALA A 400 20.98 13.64 1.85
CA ALA A 400 21.57 13.03 3.04
C ALA A 400 22.73 12.03 2.72
N GLY A 401 22.87 11.59 1.47
CA GLY A 401 23.93 10.68 1.07
C GLY A 401 23.69 9.23 1.52
N PRO A 402 24.74 8.37 1.59
CA PRO A 402 24.57 6.94 1.88
C PRO A 402 24.36 6.64 3.38
N ARG A 403 24.44 7.62 4.25
CA ARG A 403 24.08 7.51 5.66
C ARG A 403 22.97 8.49 5.93
N ILE A 404 21.84 7.97 6.36
CA ILE A 404 20.76 8.77 6.88
C ILE A 404 21.09 9.19 8.31
N GLU A 405 20.84 10.46 8.60
CA GLU A 405 21.01 10.99 9.97
C GLU A 405 19.91 10.49 10.92
N CYS A 406 18.86 9.86 10.39
CA CYS A 406 17.79 9.25 11.14
C CYS A 406 17.86 7.73 11.02
N ASP A 407 18.58 7.11 11.94
CA ASP A 407 18.51 5.65 12.10
C ASP A 407 17.22 5.29 12.83
N ALA A 408 16.47 4.34 12.29
CA ALA A 408 15.37 3.75 13.01
C ALA A 408 15.84 3.15 14.34
N PRO A 409 15.04 3.23 15.39
CA PRO A 409 15.33 2.50 16.60
C PRO A 409 15.35 0.99 16.30
N ARG A 410 16.41 0.33 16.71
CA ARG A 410 16.60 -1.11 16.55
C ARG A 410 16.38 -1.81 17.86
N VAL A 411 15.59 -2.85 17.85
CA VAL A 411 15.50 -3.75 18.99
C VAL A 411 16.63 -4.76 18.88
N VAL A 412 17.56 -4.73 19.82
CA VAL A 412 18.68 -5.67 19.89
C VAL A 412 18.48 -6.53 21.14
N MET A 413 18.60 -7.84 20.96
CA MET A 413 18.61 -8.75 22.11
C MET A 413 19.96 -8.64 22.84
N GLY A 414 19.90 -8.53 24.14
CA GLY A 414 21.08 -8.57 24.97
C GLY A 414 21.78 -9.94 24.93
N PRO A 415 23.03 -10.03 25.43
CA PRO A 415 23.79 -11.28 25.46
C PRO A 415 23.12 -12.39 26.29
N ASP A 416 22.18 -12.01 27.14
CA ASP A 416 21.37 -12.92 27.96
C ASP A 416 20.19 -13.55 27.19
N GLY A 417 19.94 -13.13 25.94
CA GLY A 417 18.83 -13.58 25.11
C GLY A 417 17.44 -13.13 25.57
N PHE A 418 17.36 -12.27 26.60
CA PHE A 418 16.09 -11.81 27.17
C PHE A 418 15.98 -10.29 27.26
N THR A 419 17.11 -9.60 27.43
CA THR A 419 17.12 -8.15 27.55
C THR A 419 17.01 -7.52 26.18
N LYS A 420 15.94 -6.78 25.93
CA LYS A 420 15.78 -5.97 24.71
C LYS A 420 16.43 -4.60 24.91
N LYS A 421 17.17 -4.14 23.95
CA LYS A 421 17.75 -2.80 23.93
C LYS A 421 17.39 -2.12 22.61
N ILE A 422 16.83 -0.94 22.71
CA ILE A 422 16.57 -0.08 21.56
C ILE A 422 17.86 0.70 21.26
N LEU A 423 18.35 0.59 20.03
CA LEU A 423 19.49 1.33 19.52
C LEU A 423 19.05 2.20 18.35
N GLY A 424 19.65 3.39 18.23
CA GLY A 424 19.38 4.32 17.15
C GLY A 424 18.47 5.47 17.56
N HIS A 425 18.22 6.37 16.62
CA HIS A 425 17.33 7.51 16.80
C HIS A 425 15.90 7.09 16.57
N ASN A 426 14.99 7.75 17.27
CA ASN A 426 13.57 7.49 17.10
C ASN A 426 13.06 8.17 15.82
N ASN A 427 12.40 7.41 14.95
CA ASN A 427 11.67 7.98 13.82
C ASN A 427 10.58 8.92 14.34
N GLY A 428 10.41 10.09 13.70
CA GLY A 428 9.55 11.15 14.20
C GLY A 428 10.17 11.94 15.34
N ALA A 429 11.43 11.67 15.68
CA ALA A 429 12.14 12.56 16.58
C ALA A 429 12.29 13.95 15.95
N PRO A 430 12.21 15.04 16.74
CA PRO A 430 12.33 16.41 16.21
C PRO A 430 13.63 16.69 15.48
N ASP A 431 14.63 15.87 15.67
CA ASP A 431 15.96 15.96 15.07
C ASP A 431 16.16 15.11 13.82
N CYS A 432 15.10 14.40 13.33
CA CYS A 432 15.17 13.66 12.08
C CYS A 432 14.89 14.58 10.87
N PRO A 433 15.92 15.01 10.10
CA PRO A 433 15.75 16.07 9.11
C PRO A 433 15.03 15.60 7.82
N VAL A 434 14.96 14.30 7.55
CA VAL A 434 14.28 13.78 6.35
C VAL A 434 12.80 13.52 6.57
N GLU A 435 12.37 13.38 7.81
CA GLU A 435 10.96 13.20 8.17
C GLU A 435 10.27 14.55 8.26
N ALA A 436 9.44 14.88 7.27
CA ALA A 436 8.70 16.13 7.23
C ALA A 436 7.45 16.09 8.12
N GLY A 437 6.84 14.90 8.24
CA GLY A 437 5.67 14.69 9.09
C GLY A 437 5.45 13.22 9.42
N SER A 438 4.77 12.99 10.54
CA SER A 438 4.35 11.66 10.97
C SER A 438 2.98 11.75 11.62
N LEU A 439 2.12 10.78 11.32
CA LEU A 439 0.76 10.72 11.84
C LEU A 439 0.43 9.31 12.30
N ASN A 440 0.19 9.13 13.58
CA ASN A 440 -0.35 7.88 14.09
C ASN A 440 -1.85 7.80 13.76
N LEU A 441 -2.25 6.72 13.10
CA LEU A 441 -3.65 6.45 12.72
C LEU A 441 -4.39 5.59 13.74
N ASP A 442 -3.67 5.04 14.73
CA ASP A 442 -4.30 4.27 15.79
C ASP A 442 -5.18 5.17 16.67
N SER A 443 -6.38 4.72 16.95
CA SER A 443 -7.26 5.43 17.86
C SER A 443 -6.94 5.06 19.30
N GLU A 444 -6.54 6.07 20.10
CA GLU A 444 -6.53 6.03 21.55
C GLU A 444 -5.61 4.97 22.21
N GLY A 445 -4.48 4.62 21.57
CA GLY A 445 -3.52 3.69 22.18
C GLY A 445 -4.05 2.26 22.33
N ASN A 446 -5.02 1.87 21.53
CA ASN A 446 -5.48 0.50 21.45
C ASN A 446 -4.53 -0.36 20.60
N PHE A 447 -3.35 -0.62 21.10
CA PHE A 447 -2.33 -1.46 20.48
C PHE A 447 -2.74 -2.95 20.35
N ALA A 448 -4.00 -3.27 20.52
CA ALA A 448 -4.49 -4.65 20.43
C ALA A 448 -4.74 -5.09 18.99
N SER A 449 -4.95 -4.16 18.07
CA SER A 449 -5.11 -4.46 16.64
C SER A 449 -3.74 -4.46 15.95
N HIS A 450 -3.55 -5.42 15.06
CA HIS A 450 -2.34 -5.58 14.25
C HIS A 450 -2.68 -5.26 12.82
N GLY A 451 -1.68 -4.77 12.09
CA GLY A 451 -1.81 -4.47 10.67
C GLY A 451 -2.45 -3.11 10.35
N GLY A 452 -1.89 -2.46 9.36
CA GLY A 452 -2.33 -1.18 8.81
C GLY A 452 -1.69 0.03 9.50
N PRO A 453 -1.54 1.18 8.80
CA PRO A 453 -1.98 1.34 7.40
C PRO A 453 -1.13 0.50 6.46
N HIS A 454 -1.80 -0.19 5.55
CA HIS A 454 -1.11 -0.97 4.53
C HIS A 454 -1.20 -0.28 3.17
N PHE A 455 -2.39 0.04 2.73
CA PHE A 455 -2.62 0.74 1.48
C PHE A 455 -3.00 2.21 1.73
N ILE A 456 -2.53 3.08 0.84
CA ILE A 456 -2.89 4.50 0.83
C ILE A 456 -3.31 4.94 -0.58
N ALA A 457 -4.18 5.93 -0.66
CA ALA A 457 -4.47 6.66 -1.89
C ALA A 457 -4.19 8.14 -1.66
N VAL A 458 -3.70 8.84 -2.68
CA VAL A 458 -3.40 10.26 -2.63
C VAL A 458 -4.25 11.00 -3.66
N ASP A 459 -5.08 11.94 -3.19
CA ASP A 459 -5.71 12.91 -4.06
C ASP A 459 -4.69 14.02 -4.36
N HIS A 460 -4.10 13.96 -5.53
CA HIS A 460 -3.02 14.86 -5.94
C HIS A 460 -3.45 16.32 -6.03
N GLU A 461 -4.73 16.60 -6.31
CA GLU A 461 -5.26 17.96 -6.41
C GLU A 461 -5.43 18.61 -5.04
N SER A 462 -6.00 17.90 -4.10
CA SER A 462 -6.30 18.42 -2.75
C SER A 462 -5.23 18.08 -1.71
N ARG A 463 -4.25 17.25 -2.05
CA ARG A 463 -3.24 16.72 -1.11
C ARG A 463 -3.86 15.97 0.08
N ARG A 464 -4.96 15.27 -0.14
CA ARG A 464 -5.54 14.37 0.85
C ARG A 464 -4.98 12.97 0.68
N ILE A 465 -4.83 12.29 1.79
CA ILE A 465 -4.33 10.92 1.86
C ILE A 465 -5.41 10.10 2.57
N ALA A 466 -5.93 9.11 1.88
CA ALA A 466 -6.74 8.07 2.50
C ALA A 466 -5.86 6.86 2.83
N ALA A 467 -6.09 6.22 3.97
CA ALA A 467 -5.32 5.07 4.42
C ALA A 467 -6.25 3.97 4.93
N ALA A 468 -6.06 2.74 4.44
CA ALA A 468 -6.74 1.55 4.92
C ALA A 468 -5.92 0.89 6.04
N ASN A 469 -6.51 0.81 7.23
CA ASN A 469 -5.90 0.18 8.40
C ASN A 469 -6.21 -1.33 8.41
N TYR A 470 -5.74 -2.01 7.40
CA TYR A 470 -5.85 -3.46 7.24
C TYR A 470 -4.64 -3.95 6.43
N PHE A 471 -4.12 -5.10 6.78
CA PHE A 471 -3.14 -5.81 5.96
C PHE A 471 -3.82 -7.02 5.29
N VAL A 472 -3.38 -8.23 5.50
CA VAL A 472 -3.99 -9.45 4.95
C VAL A 472 -4.37 -10.38 6.09
N GLN A 473 -5.57 -10.97 6.04
CA GLN A 473 -6.00 -11.95 7.02
C GLN A 473 -6.56 -13.19 6.31
N LEU A 474 -5.76 -14.22 6.20
CA LEU A 474 -6.06 -15.46 5.48
C LEU A 474 -6.67 -16.55 6.38
N THR A 475 -7.41 -16.15 7.42
CA THR A 475 -7.97 -17.06 8.43
C THR A 475 -8.94 -18.13 7.92
N PRO A 476 -9.77 -17.92 6.88
CA PRO A 476 -10.69 -18.96 6.41
C PRO A 476 -10.00 -20.19 5.86
N PHE A 477 -8.75 -20.05 5.43
CA PHE A 477 -7.97 -21.13 4.84
C PHE A 477 -7.19 -21.96 5.87
N GLY A 478 -7.43 -21.75 7.17
CA GLY A 478 -6.69 -22.42 8.24
C GLY A 478 -5.22 -22.02 8.27
N LEU A 479 -4.87 -20.94 7.58
CA LEU A 479 -3.53 -20.38 7.63
C LEU A 479 -3.38 -19.64 8.97
N PRO A 480 -2.44 -20.04 9.84
CA PRO A 480 -2.21 -19.31 11.07
C PRO A 480 -1.84 -17.88 10.67
N GLY A 481 -2.60 -16.92 11.21
CA GLY A 481 -2.44 -15.50 10.89
C GLY A 481 -1.05 -15.00 11.25
N THR A 482 -0.12 -15.19 10.35
CA THR A 482 1.21 -14.57 10.40
C THR A 482 1.18 -13.15 9.87
N MET A 483 0.10 -12.79 9.16
CA MET A 483 -0.17 -11.44 8.72
C MET A 483 -1.43 -10.97 9.43
N SER A 484 -1.31 -9.89 10.13
CA SER A 484 -2.31 -9.44 11.08
C SER A 484 -3.29 -8.50 10.39
N GLY A 485 -4.57 -8.74 10.46
CA GLY A 485 -5.65 -7.88 10.00
C GLY A 485 -5.38 -6.40 10.29
N GLY A 486 -6.24 -5.72 10.92
CA GLY A 486 -6.13 -4.32 11.27
C GLY A 486 -7.28 -3.95 12.17
N ASP A 487 -7.58 -2.67 12.27
CA ASP A 487 -8.81 -2.19 12.91
C ASP A 487 -9.95 -1.94 11.90
N ASP A 488 -9.74 -2.37 10.66
CA ASP A 488 -10.71 -2.33 9.55
C ASP A 488 -11.31 -0.94 9.31
N ARG A 489 -10.49 0.12 9.52
CA ARG A 489 -10.89 1.49 9.31
C ARG A 489 -10.19 2.14 8.12
N VAL A 490 -10.90 3.08 7.51
CA VAL A 490 -10.37 3.98 6.50
C VAL A 490 -10.23 5.37 7.12
N CYS A 491 -9.01 5.88 7.16
CA CYS A 491 -8.69 7.19 7.73
C CYS A 491 -8.38 8.20 6.62
N MET A 492 -8.62 9.48 6.91
CA MET A 492 -8.28 10.60 6.02
C MET A 492 -7.28 11.52 6.70
N ALA A 493 -6.28 11.96 5.95
CA ALA A 493 -5.30 12.93 6.39
C ALA A 493 -5.07 14.02 5.33
N TRP A 494 -4.55 15.15 5.76
CA TRP A 494 -4.08 16.26 4.91
C TRP A 494 -2.55 16.26 4.90
N LEU A 495 -1.97 16.41 3.72
CA LEU A 495 -0.54 16.70 3.55
C LEU A 495 -0.37 18.20 3.33
N THR A 496 0.22 18.89 4.29
CA THR A 496 0.50 20.33 4.15
C THR A 496 1.63 20.57 3.13
N PRO A 497 1.75 21.80 2.60
CA PRO A 497 2.89 22.15 1.75
C PRO A 497 4.26 22.01 2.45
N ALA A 498 4.29 21.98 3.77
CA ALA A 498 5.51 21.74 4.57
C ALA A 498 5.78 20.25 4.84
N GLY A 499 4.90 19.35 4.39
CA GLY A 499 5.02 17.91 4.60
C GLY A 499 4.38 17.39 5.89
N GLU A 500 3.76 18.26 6.69
CA GLU A 500 3.05 17.81 7.88
C GLU A 500 1.83 16.97 7.50
N LEU A 501 1.61 15.89 8.24
CA LEU A 501 0.44 15.03 8.12
C LEU A 501 -0.55 15.36 9.23
N ILE A 502 -1.76 15.74 8.86
CA ILE A 502 -2.81 16.15 9.81
C ILE A 502 -4.04 15.28 9.57
N ARG A 503 -4.48 14.53 10.59
CA ARG A 503 -5.71 13.72 10.49
C ARG A 503 -6.91 14.63 10.26
N ASP A 504 -7.78 14.26 9.31
CA ASP A 504 -9.06 14.96 9.15
C ASP A 504 -10.08 14.44 10.16
N GLU A 505 -10.22 15.19 11.26
CA GLU A 505 -11.16 14.88 12.35
C GLU A 505 -12.64 14.98 11.94
N ARG A 506 -12.94 15.50 10.73
CA ARG A 506 -14.31 15.59 10.19
C ARG A 506 -14.69 14.35 9.38
N PHE A 507 -13.70 13.59 8.91
CA PHE A 507 -13.94 12.30 8.24
C PHE A 507 -14.26 11.25 9.29
N LYS A 508 -15.55 11.13 9.60
CA LYS A 508 -16.05 10.38 10.75
C LYS A 508 -16.96 9.24 10.34
N ASP A 509 -16.86 8.18 11.11
CA ASP A 509 -17.78 7.06 11.06
C ASP A 509 -19.19 7.48 11.48
N GLU A 510 -20.19 7.13 10.68
CA GLU A 510 -21.58 7.53 10.90
C GLU A 510 -22.24 6.86 12.11
N LEU A 511 -21.78 5.68 12.53
CA LEU A 511 -22.34 4.95 13.67
C LEU A 511 -21.71 5.39 14.99
N THR A 512 -20.42 5.62 15.01
CA THR A 512 -19.67 5.91 16.23
C THR A 512 -19.39 7.38 16.43
N GLY A 513 -19.40 8.17 15.35
CA GLY A 513 -19.01 9.58 15.35
C GLY A 513 -17.51 9.80 15.58
N GLN A 514 -16.71 8.72 15.64
CA GLN A 514 -15.28 8.78 15.80
C GLN A 514 -14.58 9.07 14.46
N PRO A 515 -13.39 9.69 14.46
CA PRO A 515 -12.57 9.82 13.26
C PRO A 515 -12.26 8.46 12.63
N CYS A 516 -12.10 8.45 11.32
CA CYS A 516 -11.98 7.27 10.45
C CYS A 516 -13.28 6.47 10.33
N VAL A 517 -13.55 5.98 9.15
CA VAL A 517 -14.75 5.19 8.81
C VAL A 517 -14.46 3.72 9.07
N ALA A 518 -15.20 3.10 9.97
CA ALA A 518 -15.06 1.67 10.26
C ALA A 518 -15.81 0.83 9.23
N LEU A 519 -15.17 -0.23 8.72
CA LEU A 519 -15.80 -1.27 7.93
C LEU A 519 -16.14 -2.50 8.79
N ASP A 520 -15.57 -2.61 9.98
CA ASP A 520 -15.94 -3.61 10.99
C ASP A 520 -17.34 -3.27 11.57
N ARG A 521 -18.37 -3.55 10.78
CA ARG A 521 -19.76 -3.23 11.10
C ARG A 521 -20.42 -4.35 11.90
N PRO A 522 -21.36 -4.03 12.81
CA PRO A 522 -22.12 -5.08 13.48
C PRO A 522 -22.97 -5.86 12.47
N THR A 523 -23.24 -7.14 12.75
CA THR A 523 -24.04 -8.04 11.89
C THR A 523 -25.46 -7.53 11.62
N SER A 524 -25.95 -6.57 12.40
CA SER A 524 -27.23 -5.90 12.16
C SER A 524 -27.17 -4.72 11.19
N TYR A 525 -25.97 -4.32 10.73
CA TYR A 525 -25.81 -3.20 9.81
C TYR A 525 -26.19 -3.61 8.38
N LEU A 526 -26.95 -2.75 7.70
CA LEU A 526 -27.30 -2.92 6.31
C LEU A 526 -26.47 -1.97 5.45
N TRP A 527 -25.58 -2.54 4.66
CA TRP A 527 -24.79 -1.77 3.70
C TRP A 527 -25.69 -1.09 2.66
N PRO A 528 -25.43 0.16 2.27
CA PRO A 528 -26.20 0.83 1.24
C PRO A 528 -26.25 0.02 -0.06
N ASN A 529 -27.46 -0.14 -0.64
CA ASN A 529 -27.71 -0.84 -1.90
C ASN A 529 -27.30 -2.32 -1.97
N ARG A 530 -26.80 -2.90 -0.89
CA ARG A 530 -26.35 -4.30 -0.84
C ARG A 530 -27.34 -5.21 -0.13
N GLY A 531 -28.04 -4.71 0.89
CA GLY A 531 -28.97 -5.48 1.70
C GLY A 531 -28.31 -6.59 2.54
N ARG A 532 -26.98 -6.60 2.65
CA ARG A 532 -26.22 -7.55 3.47
C ARG A 532 -25.81 -6.91 4.78
N THR A 533 -25.53 -7.77 5.72
CA THR A 533 -25.09 -7.40 7.07
C THR A 533 -23.69 -7.92 7.33
N GLY A 534 -23.03 -7.40 8.33
CA GLY A 534 -21.75 -7.90 8.79
C GLY A 534 -20.57 -6.96 8.56
N ALA A 535 -19.43 -7.38 9.09
CA ALA A 535 -18.18 -6.67 9.01
C ALA A 535 -17.47 -6.88 7.68
N ALA A 536 -16.65 -5.91 7.28
CA ALA A 536 -15.82 -6.02 6.10
C ALA A 536 -14.38 -5.52 6.41
N LYS A 537 -13.46 -5.94 5.57
CA LYS A 537 -12.02 -5.64 5.65
C LYS A 537 -11.64 -4.72 4.49
N PRO A 538 -11.24 -3.45 4.72
CA PRO A 538 -10.81 -2.56 3.65
C PRO A 538 -9.38 -2.88 3.22
N HIS A 539 -9.10 -2.96 1.92
CA HIS A 539 -7.71 -3.10 1.46
C HIS A 539 -7.30 -1.91 0.60
N MET A 540 -7.58 -1.95 -0.69
CA MET A 540 -7.17 -0.88 -1.60
C MET A 540 -8.17 0.25 -1.67
N LEU A 541 -7.66 1.44 -1.93
CA LEU A 541 -8.39 2.70 -1.99
C LEU A 541 -8.11 3.40 -3.31
N ALA A 542 -9.11 4.09 -3.86
CA ALA A 542 -8.93 5.00 -4.99
C ALA A 542 -9.86 6.22 -4.87
N PHE A 543 -9.34 7.41 -5.13
CA PHE A 543 -10.17 8.60 -5.23
C PHE A 543 -10.91 8.63 -6.58
N ILE A 544 -12.18 8.99 -6.56
CA ILE A 544 -13.01 9.24 -7.73
C ILE A 544 -13.35 10.72 -7.72
N ASN A 545 -12.76 11.47 -8.64
CA ASN A 545 -13.03 12.89 -8.82
C ASN A 545 -13.97 13.06 -10.03
N LEU A 546 -15.18 13.58 -9.79
CA LEU A 546 -16.12 13.88 -10.85
C LEU A 546 -15.76 15.23 -11.46
N PRO A 547 -15.84 15.38 -12.80
CA PRO A 547 -15.59 16.66 -13.47
C PRO A 547 -16.64 17.70 -13.03
N ASP A 548 -16.23 18.97 -12.97
CA ASP A 548 -17.14 20.08 -12.76
C ASP A 548 -18.22 20.11 -13.85
N GLU A 549 -19.50 20.09 -13.48
CA GLU A 549 -20.60 20.21 -14.45
C GLU A 549 -20.61 21.54 -15.21
N THR A 550 -19.86 22.56 -14.74
CA THR A 550 -19.80 23.89 -15.33
C THR A 550 -18.83 24.03 -16.49
N GLY A 551 -17.99 23.03 -16.77
CA GLY A 551 -16.94 23.07 -17.79
C GLY A 551 -17.34 22.62 -19.20
N SER A 552 -18.58 22.20 -19.45
CA SER A 552 -18.97 21.62 -20.74
C SER A 552 -19.48 22.61 -21.81
N GLU A 553 -19.58 23.91 -21.51
CA GLU A 553 -20.15 24.89 -22.46
C GLU A 553 -19.15 25.79 -23.22
N GLU A 554 -17.83 25.72 -22.96
CA GLU A 554 -16.87 26.59 -23.65
C GLU A 554 -15.86 25.86 -24.58
N ARG A 555 -16.31 24.86 -25.33
CA ARG A 555 -15.63 24.47 -26.58
C ARG A 555 -16.60 24.54 -27.76
N GLY A 556 -17.24 25.67 -27.89
CA GLY A 556 -17.92 26.09 -29.10
C GLY A 556 -16.92 26.88 -29.95
N ASP A 557 -16.68 26.37 -31.15
CA ASP A 557 -16.36 27.08 -32.37
C ASP A 557 -15.34 28.24 -32.28
N ASP A 558 -14.05 27.94 -32.45
CA ASP A 558 -13.25 28.80 -33.32
C ASP A 558 -12.31 27.96 -34.19
N GLN A 559 -12.42 28.21 -35.46
CA GLN A 559 -11.90 27.55 -36.68
C GLN A 559 -10.40 27.36 -36.72
#